data_5bf5567d94e9a760e33bd7c60aa722d4
#
_entry.id   5bf5567d94e9a760e33bd7c60aa722d4
#
_cell.length_a   1.000
_cell.length_b   1.000
_cell.length_c   1.000
_cell.angle_alpha   90.00
_cell.angle_beta   90.00
_cell.angle_gamma   90.00
#
_symmetry.space_group_name_H-M   'P 1'
#
loop_
_entity.id
_entity.type
_entity.pdbx_description
1 polymer ?
#
loop_
_entity_poly.entity_id
_entity_poly.type
_entity_poly.pdbx_seq_one_letter_code
_entity_poly.pdbx_strand_id
1 'polypeptide(L)'
;MGMVAPDRRIGSAFFVYCGRHGEVSAFAQQQGISRQWAYREAKQVRDALEGTQTRIESERLRQENKSLRAAVAQLQQRLAKAVVLDEEKQAEFAGVGQSCGVTLTQCDVLLDVLIPGQSLSRATLGRRTQALGKKAGPLLAVLDEYARSKVREAAADEIYVRDPVLMVVEQESLCWVCGRLTDEVSGAAWSKEFGQLPNLEQVARDGGSGLAKGVALENEQRQKQGQEAGPEPRPEPRPEPLRDQGDHFHALWTGGVGLRRAQKRACKALAQAEEAQHDLEKCGRQGQKQTGPAVRARLAWRKAEQAMDDWGQLEKAWQQTKEALRLITPEGELNTRTQAEAKLAQTLPQLPDDDFAKTKRQLQQPEMLNYLDRVQEQLRKLPFAEEVKQAAVQQEALRRRPELLQGENPKAAALRGVMLVYAVVLGQTGGAGQQAVAAVRDIFRRAYRASSLVECINSVLRMQQAQHRKMTQGLLDLKRLYWNCHAFRTGRRRGTTPYERLGVPWPTGMRWWDLLKLTPEQLREKLSTATKAA
;
A
#
# COMPACT_ATOMS: atom_id res chain seq x y z
N MET A 1 63.46 12.39 68.66
CA MET A 1 62.91 11.03 68.81
C MET A 1 63.70 10.16 67.86
N GLY A 2 64.64 9.34 68.37
CA GLY A 2 65.40 8.43 67.50
C GLY A 2 64.46 7.41 66.82
N MET A 3 64.58 7.26 65.49
CA MET A 3 63.85 6.21 64.76
C MET A 3 64.20 4.84 65.38
N VAL A 4 63.23 4.21 65.99
CA VAL A 4 63.40 2.83 66.45
C VAL A 4 63.57 1.94 65.24
N ALA A 5 64.62 1.13 65.27
CA ALA A 5 64.90 0.21 64.18
C ALA A 5 63.68 -0.66 63.81
N PRO A 6 63.35 -0.83 62.53
CA PRO A 6 62.20 -1.64 62.12
C PRO A 6 62.11 -3.03 62.75
N ASP A 7 63.25 -3.64 63.02
CA ASP A 7 63.38 -4.96 63.63
C ASP A 7 62.82 -5.04 65.06
N ARG A 8 62.89 -3.97 65.84
CA ARG A 8 62.31 -3.96 67.20
C ARG A 8 60.77 -3.93 67.18
N ARG A 9 60.15 -3.26 66.21
CA ARG A 9 58.70 -3.23 66.04
C ARG A 9 58.15 -4.54 65.55
N ILE A 10 58.79 -5.12 64.51
CA ILE A 10 58.39 -6.43 63.96
C ILE A 10 58.63 -7.52 65.03
N GLY A 11 59.77 -7.50 65.71
CA GLY A 11 60.03 -8.44 66.82
C GLY A 11 59.03 -8.31 67.97
N SER A 12 58.62 -7.09 68.35
CA SER A 12 57.57 -6.90 69.31
C SER A 12 56.26 -7.52 68.88
N ALA A 13 55.87 -7.32 67.60
CA ALA A 13 54.63 -7.93 67.06
C ALA A 13 54.71 -9.45 67.07
N PHE A 14 55.84 -10.02 66.62
CA PHE A 14 56.04 -11.46 66.60
C PHE A 14 55.91 -12.09 67.97
N PHE A 15 56.66 -11.58 68.98
CA PHE A 15 56.61 -12.12 70.32
C PHE A 15 55.31 -11.91 71.10
N VAL A 16 54.60 -10.77 70.82
CA VAL A 16 53.28 -10.52 71.44
C VAL A 16 52.20 -11.43 70.89
N TYR A 17 52.18 -11.69 69.57
CA TYR A 17 51.11 -12.46 68.92
C TYR A 17 51.42 -13.93 68.71
N CYS A 18 52.67 -14.30 68.57
CA CYS A 18 53.11 -15.66 68.28
C CYS A 18 53.97 -16.29 69.37
N GLY A 19 54.48 -15.49 70.36
CA GLY A 19 55.39 -15.97 71.37
C GLY A 19 54.73 -16.71 72.50
N ARG A 20 55.52 -17.60 73.16
CA ARG A 20 55.05 -18.34 74.39
C ARG A 20 55.10 -17.48 75.61
N HIS A 21 54.49 -17.94 76.70
CA HIS A 21 54.42 -17.23 77.98
C HIS A 21 55.86 -16.89 78.47
N GLY A 22 56.11 -15.63 78.78
CA GLY A 22 57.41 -15.11 79.24
C GLY A 22 58.33 -14.60 78.13
N GLU A 23 58.16 -14.98 76.86
CA GLU A 23 59.06 -14.58 75.78
C GLU A 23 58.98 -13.07 75.47
N VAL A 24 57.85 -12.43 75.61
CA VAL A 24 57.73 -10.97 75.48
C VAL A 24 58.59 -10.22 76.48
N SER A 25 58.67 -10.79 77.70
CA SER A 25 59.50 -10.21 78.78
C SER A 25 60.98 -10.40 78.50
N ALA A 26 61.39 -11.55 78.04
CA ALA A 26 62.78 -11.86 77.65
C ALA A 26 63.19 -10.98 76.46
N PHE A 27 62.38 -10.85 75.48
CA PHE A 27 62.63 -9.95 74.28
C PHE A 27 62.75 -8.50 74.71
N ALA A 28 61.82 -8.01 75.61
CA ALA A 28 61.85 -6.64 76.07
C ALA A 28 63.15 -6.33 76.85
N GLN A 29 63.58 -7.27 77.72
CA GLN A 29 64.82 -7.17 78.43
C GLN A 29 66.08 -7.20 77.52
N GLN A 30 66.10 -8.09 76.56
CA GLN A 30 67.18 -8.22 75.59
C GLN A 30 67.30 -6.94 74.71
N GLN A 31 66.21 -6.37 74.36
CA GLN A 31 66.19 -5.13 73.51
C GLN A 31 66.25 -3.84 74.31
N GLY A 32 66.27 -3.89 75.65
CA GLY A 32 66.34 -2.70 76.51
C GLY A 32 65.07 -1.80 76.38
N ILE A 33 63.93 -2.45 76.23
CA ILE A 33 62.62 -1.75 76.10
C ILE A 33 61.67 -2.22 77.23
N SER A 34 60.65 -1.39 77.51
CA SER A 34 59.64 -1.84 78.50
C SER A 34 58.62 -2.80 77.79
N ARG A 35 58.06 -3.72 78.61
CA ARG A 35 56.98 -4.62 78.12
C ARG A 35 55.79 -3.81 77.53
N GLN A 36 55.43 -2.72 78.23
CA GLN A 36 54.36 -1.83 77.73
C GLN A 36 54.63 -1.26 76.36
N TRP A 37 55.89 -0.88 76.10
CA TRP A 37 56.33 -0.40 74.80
C TRP A 37 56.19 -1.51 73.75
N ALA A 38 56.62 -2.76 74.06
CA ALA A 38 56.51 -3.89 73.12
C ALA A 38 55.05 -4.15 72.75
N TYR A 39 54.14 -4.15 73.70
CA TYR A 39 52.70 -4.34 73.40
C TYR A 39 52.14 -3.19 72.58
N ARG A 40 52.53 -1.95 72.84
CA ARG A 40 52.04 -0.79 72.07
C ARG A 40 52.52 -0.87 70.61
N GLU A 41 53.80 -1.18 70.39
CA GLU A 41 54.32 -1.30 69.06
C GLU A 41 53.74 -2.54 68.32
N ALA A 42 53.55 -3.65 68.99
CA ALA A 42 52.87 -4.80 68.44
C ALA A 42 51.46 -4.47 67.94
N LYS A 43 50.72 -3.70 68.73
CA LYS A 43 49.38 -3.22 68.33
C LYS A 43 49.45 -2.32 67.11
N GLN A 44 50.44 -1.37 67.04
CA GLN A 44 50.61 -0.50 65.87
C GLN A 44 50.94 -1.28 64.62
N VAL A 45 51.80 -2.35 64.71
CA VAL A 45 52.13 -3.23 63.56
C VAL A 45 50.89 -3.97 63.11
N ARG A 46 50.10 -4.53 64.02
CA ARG A 46 48.87 -5.22 63.64
C ARG A 46 47.89 -4.27 62.95
N ASP A 47 47.60 -3.12 63.56
CA ASP A 47 46.66 -2.13 63.04
C ASP A 47 47.12 -1.64 61.63
N ALA A 48 48.42 -1.48 61.41
CA ALA A 48 48.98 -1.16 60.09
C ALA A 48 48.81 -2.30 59.06
N LEU A 49 49.00 -3.55 59.44
CA LEU A 49 48.81 -4.70 58.57
C LEU A 49 47.32 -4.89 58.24
N GLU A 50 46.43 -4.80 59.22
CA GLU A 50 44.99 -4.85 58.99
C GLU A 50 44.52 -3.72 58.05
N GLY A 51 44.96 -2.50 58.27
CA GLY A 51 44.68 -1.37 57.39
C GLY A 51 45.18 -1.54 55.96
N THR A 52 46.37 -2.13 55.78
CA THR A 52 46.94 -2.44 54.46
C THR A 52 46.14 -3.54 53.77
N GLN A 53 45.74 -4.60 54.46
CA GLN A 53 44.95 -5.69 53.92
C GLN A 53 43.58 -5.22 53.51
N THR A 54 42.90 -4.42 54.31
CA THR A 54 41.60 -3.81 53.99
C THR A 54 41.70 -2.91 52.77
N ARG A 55 42.82 -2.16 52.59
CA ARG A 55 43.04 -1.33 51.44
C ARG A 55 43.22 -2.15 50.17
N ILE A 56 44.03 -3.21 50.21
CA ILE A 56 44.23 -4.14 49.08
C ILE A 56 42.89 -4.77 48.67
N GLU A 57 42.14 -5.24 49.62
CA GLU A 57 40.81 -5.85 49.35
C GLU A 57 39.82 -4.82 48.79
N SER A 58 39.81 -3.60 49.28
CA SER A 58 39.00 -2.49 48.75
C SER A 58 39.37 -2.14 47.32
N GLU A 59 40.66 -2.08 47.00
CA GLU A 59 41.14 -1.84 45.61
C GLU A 59 40.76 -3.00 44.66
N ARG A 60 40.87 -4.24 45.12
CA ARG A 60 40.46 -5.42 44.35
C ARG A 60 38.97 -5.37 44.07
N LEU A 61 38.13 -5.12 45.10
CA LEU A 61 36.67 -4.99 44.94
C LEU A 61 36.28 -3.83 44.01
N ARG A 62 37.02 -2.69 44.07
CA ARG A 62 36.79 -1.57 43.13
C ARG A 62 37.11 -1.97 41.67
N GLN A 63 38.18 -2.70 41.43
CA GLN A 63 38.54 -3.18 40.09
C GLN A 63 37.51 -4.20 39.60
N GLU A 64 37.08 -5.13 40.44
CA GLU A 64 36.04 -6.11 40.09
C GLU A 64 34.71 -5.42 39.79
N ASN A 65 34.30 -4.45 40.59
CA ASN A 65 33.09 -3.67 40.37
C ASN A 65 33.16 -2.86 39.05
N LYS A 66 34.33 -2.29 38.72
CA LYS A 66 34.57 -1.59 37.45
C LYS A 66 34.47 -2.55 36.27
N SER A 67 35.02 -3.77 36.37
CA SER A 67 34.96 -4.77 35.30
C SER A 67 33.52 -5.29 35.12
N LEU A 68 32.81 -5.54 36.21
CA LEU A 68 31.39 -5.96 36.20
C LEU A 68 30.50 -4.87 35.57
N ARG A 69 30.70 -3.62 35.93
CA ARG A 69 29.95 -2.49 35.31
C ARG A 69 30.23 -2.40 33.81
N ALA A 70 31.45 -2.57 33.37
CA ALA A 70 31.80 -2.59 31.94
C ALA A 70 31.15 -3.79 31.22
N ALA A 71 31.16 -4.98 31.83
CA ALA A 71 30.49 -6.16 31.29
C ALA A 71 28.97 -5.98 31.21
N VAL A 72 28.33 -5.41 32.24
CA VAL A 72 26.91 -5.09 32.24
C VAL A 72 26.57 -4.08 31.14
N ALA A 73 27.35 -3.02 30.99
CA ALA A 73 27.15 -2.03 29.91
C ALA A 73 27.28 -2.67 28.53
N GLN A 74 28.27 -3.55 28.34
CA GLN A 74 28.44 -4.30 27.09
C GLN A 74 27.25 -5.24 26.82
N LEU A 75 26.78 -5.97 27.83
CA LEU A 75 25.59 -6.83 27.72
C LEU A 75 24.33 -6.04 27.43
N GLN A 76 24.14 -4.88 28.08
CA GLN A 76 23.03 -3.97 27.78
C GLN A 76 23.06 -3.48 26.35
N GLN A 77 24.26 -3.10 25.83
CA GLN A 77 24.42 -2.69 24.45
C GLN A 77 24.14 -3.83 23.46
N ARG A 78 24.55 -5.06 23.78
CA ARG A 78 24.20 -6.25 22.99
C ARG A 78 22.73 -6.55 23.03
N LEU A 79 22.10 -6.48 24.20
CA LEU A 79 20.65 -6.70 24.39
C LEU A 79 19.82 -5.66 23.63
N ALA A 80 20.24 -4.38 23.64
CA ALA A 80 19.58 -3.32 22.90
C ALA A 80 19.59 -3.54 21.38
N LYS A 81 20.57 -4.30 20.87
CA LYS A 81 20.67 -4.70 19.45
C LYS A 81 20.07 -6.08 19.17
N ALA A 82 19.76 -6.86 20.19
CA ALA A 82 19.20 -8.20 20.02
C ALA A 82 17.70 -8.11 19.74
N VAL A 83 17.25 -8.83 18.72
CA VAL A 83 15.82 -9.06 18.50
C VAL A 83 15.37 -10.19 19.43
N VAL A 84 14.58 -9.85 20.44
CA VAL A 84 13.95 -10.85 21.29
C VAL A 84 12.74 -11.40 20.54
N LEU A 85 12.79 -12.66 20.16
CA LEU A 85 11.71 -13.37 19.47
C LEU A 85 10.83 -14.12 20.47
N ASP A 86 10.11 -13.35 21.29
CA ASP A 86 9.08 -13.90 22.19
C ASP A 86 7.83 -14.35 21.40
N GLU A 87 6.84 -14.89 22.09
CA GLU A 87 5.60 -15.35 21.45
C GLU A 87 4.85 -14.25 20.71
N GLU A 88 4.90 -13.04 21.24
CA GLU A 88 4.26 -11.88 20.63
C GLU A 88 4.94 -11.52 19.30
N LYS A 89 6.27 -11.46 19.29
CA LYS A 89 7.05 -11.20 18.06
C LYS A 89 6.91 -12.31 17.01
N GLN A 90 6.81 -13.55 17.44
CA GLN A 90 6.53 -14.68 16.54
C GLN A 90 5.12 -14.57 15.94
N ALA A 91 4.12 -14.14 16.72
CA ALA A 91 2.77 -13.89 16.22
C ALA A 91 2.74 -12.69 15.25
N GLU A 92 3.43 -11.59 15.59
CA GLU A 92 3.60 -10.43 14.70
C GLU A 92 4.23 -10.84 13.38
N PHE A 93 5.33 -11.58 13.42
CA PHE A 93 6.02 -12.08 12.24
C PHE A 93 5.12 -12.95 11.35
N ALA A 94 4.41 -13.92 11.95
CA ALA A 94 3.46 -14.75 11.22
C ALA A 94 2.30 -13.93 10.63
N GLY A 95 1.74 -13.00 11.40
CA GLY A 95 0.66 -12.12 10.95
C GLY A 95 1.07 -11.22 9.79
N VAL A 96 2.23 -10.57 9.87
CA VAL A 96 2.80 -9.77 8.76
C VAL A 96 3.08 -10.66 7.56
N GLY A 97 3.78 -11.77 7.77
CA GLY A 97 4.12 -12.70 6.69
C GLY A 97 2.89 -13.16 5.92
N GLN A 98 1.85 -13.63 6.63
CA GLN A 98 0.60 -14.09 6.01
C GLN A 98 -0.18 -12.93 5.34
N SER A 99 -0.13 -11.74 5.91
CA SER A 99 -0.75 -10.55 5.29
C SER A 99 -0.03 -10.12 4.02
N CYS A 100 1.30 -10.28 3.96
CA CYS A 100 2.12 -10.04 2.77
C CYS A 100 2.12 -11.21 1.78
N GLY A 101 1.47 -12.34 2.09
CA GLY A 101 1.39 -13.51 1.21
C GLY A 101 2.54 -14.49 1.34
N VAL A 102 3.36 -14.38 2.39
CA VAL A 102 4.38 -15.39 2.71
C VAL A 102 3.69 -16.64 3.26
N THR A 103 4.02 -17.82 2.75
CA THR A 103 3.43 -19.08 3.26
C THR A 103 3.91 -19.39 4.67
N LEU A 104 3.16 -20.21 5.40
CA LEU A 104 3.59 -20.65 6.74
C LEU A 104 4.93 -21.39 6.71
N THR A 105 5.20 -22.16 5.64
CA THR A 105 6.49 -22.82 5.45
C THR A 105 7.62 -21.81 5.23
N GLN A 106 7.38 -20.78 4.41
CA GLN A 106 8.37 -19.73 4.21
C GLN A 106 8.59 -18.89 5.48
N CYS A 107 7.55 -18.66 6.27
CA CYS A 107 7.69 -18.02 7.59
C CYS A 107 8.63 -18.82 8.50
N ASP A 108 8.48 -20.14 8.54
CA ASP A 108 9.34 -21.02 9.32
C ASP A 108 10.82 -20.93 8.85
N VAL A 109 11.05 -21.05 7.54
CA VAL A 109 12.41 -20.89 6.95
C VAL A 109 13.01 -19.52 7.26
N LEU A 110 12.23 -18.44 7.14
CA LEU A 110 12.71 -17.09 7.44
C LEU A 110 13.01 -16.91 8.93
N LEU A 111 12.26 -17.55 9.82
CA LEU A 111 12.55 -17.55 11.25
C LEU A 111 13.85 -18.26 11.57
N ASP A 112 14.11 -19.40 10.95
CA ASP A 112 15.38 -20.15 11.12
C ASP A 112 16.59 -19.35 10.61
N VAL A 113 16.44 -18.61 9.51
CA VAL A 113 17.48 -17.69 9.01
C VAL A 113 17.75 -16.53 9.98
N LEU A 114 16.69 -15.97 10.60
CA LEU A 114 16.83 -14.86 11.54
C LEU A 114 17.41 -15.32 12.88
N ILE A 115 17.03 -16.49 13.34
CA ILE A 115 17.47 -17.08 14.61
C ILE A 115 17.71 -18.57 14.38
N PRO A 116 18.96 -18.97 14.04
CA PRO A 116 19.29 -20.35 13.75
C PRO A 116 18.89 -21.31 14.89
N GLY A 117 18.23 -22.39 14.52
CA GLY A 117 17.73 -23.40 15.45
C GLY A 117 16.38 -23.08 16.10
N GLN A 118 15.75 -21.96 15.77
CA GLN A 118 14.37 -21.65 16.17
C GLN A 118 13.40 -21.91 15.02
N SER A 119 12.96 -23.14 14.86
CA SER A 119 11.84 -23.46 13.95
C SER A 119 10.51 -23.49 14.72
N LEU A 120 9.47 -22.98 14.09
CA LEU A 120 8.10 -23.08 14.59
C LEU A 120 7.27 -23.96 13.65
N SER A 121 6.57 -24.93 14.22
CA SER A 121 5.73 -25.77 13.39
C SER A 121 4.69 -24.94 12.63
N ARG A 122 4.39 -25.34 11.37
CA ARG A 122 3.32 -24.72 10.56
C ARG A 122 1.98 -24.68 11.31
N ALA A 123 1.70 -25.69 12.14
CA ALA A 123 0.50 -25.73 12.95
C ALA A 123 0.48 -24.62 14.02
N THR A 124 1.62 -24.33 14.64
CA THR A 124 1.76 -23.22 15.60
C THR A 124 1.58 -21.86 14.93
N LEU A 125 2.28 -21.63 13.81
CA LEU A 125 2.13 -20.40 13.02
C LEU A 125 0.69 -20.22 12.52
N GLY A 126 0.06 -21.29 12.04
CA GLY A 126 -1.33 -21.29 11.60
C GLY A 126 -2.31 -20.93 12.70
N ARG A 127 -2.17 -21.53 13.89
CA ARG A 127 -3.02 -21.20 15.05
C ARG A 127 -2.87 -19.73 15.48
N ARG A 128 -1.64 -19.20 15.49
CA ARG A 128 -1.38 -17.79 15.80
C ARG A 128 -2.04 -16.87 14.76
N THR A 129 -1.89 -17.15 13.47
CA THR A 129 -2.54 -16.39 12.41
C THR A 129 -4.07 -16.43 12.51
N GLN A 130 -4.66 -17.58 12.80
CA GLN A 130 -6.10 -17.70 13.02
C GLN A 130 -6.58 -16.89 14.24
N ALA A 131 -5.82 -16.90 15.33
CA ALA A 131 -6.11 -16.08 16.50
C ALA A 131 -6.09 -14.58 16.20
N LEU A 132 -5.11 -14.14 15.38
CA LEU A 132 -5.04 -12.75 14.90
C LEU A 132 -6.24 -12.41 13.99
N GLY A 133 -6.62 -13.31 13.08
CA GLY A 133 -7.80 -13.14 12.22
C GLY A 133 -9.10 -12.98 13.01
N LYS A 134 -9.28 -13.75 14.09
CA LYS A 134 -10.43 -13.60 15.00
C LYS A 134 -10.48 -12.24 15.69
N LYS A 135 -9.33 -11.61 15.95
CA LYS A 135 -9.24 -10.26 16.52
C LYS A 135 -9.46 -9.18 15.46
N ALA A 136 -9.01 -9.40 14.23
CA ALA A 136 -9.06 -8.40 13.17
C ALA A 136 -10.49 -8.00 12.79
N GLY A 137 -11.43 -8.95 12.69
CA GLY A 137 -12.82 -8.69 12.30
C GLY A 137 -13.53 -7.68 13.23
N PRO A 138 -13.60 -7.88 14.55
CA PRO A 138 -14.19 -6.91 15.47
C PRO A 138 -13.54 -5.53 15.47
N LEU A 139 -12.21 -5.46 15.29
CA LEU A 139 -11.49 -4.18 15.18
C LEU A 139 -11.83 -3.46 13.86
N LEU A 140 -11.93 -4.21 12.76
CA LEU A 140 -12.39 -3.67 11.48
C LEU A 140 -13.82 -3.14 11.57
N ALA A 141 -14.71 -3.81 12.29
CA ALA A 141 -16.08 -3.32 12.48
C ALA A 141 -16.09 -1.92 13.11
N VAL A 142 -15.25 -1.68 14.12
CA VAL A 142 -15.08 -0.34 14.72
C VAL A 142 -14.50 0.67 13.74
N LEU A 143 -13.45 0.30 12.99
CA LEU A 143 -12.85 1.20 12.00
C LEU A 143 -13.82 1.52 10.86
N ASP A 144 -14.67 0.57 10.47
CA ASP A 144 -15.69 0.74 9.45
C ASP A 144 -16.77 1.74 9.86
N GLU A 145 -17.11 1.85 11.15
CA GLU A 145 -18.05 2.87 11.67
C GLU A 145 -17.57 4.30 11.29
N TYR A 146 -16.24 4.52 11.32
CA TYR A 146 -15.64 5.81 10.94
C TYR A 146 -15.34 5.93 9.45
N ALA A 147 -15.00 4.84 8.78
CA ALA A 147 -14.59 4.84 7.38
C ALA A 147 -15.77 4.94 6.43
N ARG A 148 -16.86 4.19 6.67
CA ARG A 148 -17.98 4.05 5.73
C ARG A 148 -18.69 5.35 5.42
N SER A 149 -18.85 6.22 6.41
CA SER A 149 -19.45 7.55 6.24
C SER A 149 -18.62 8.51 5.39
N LYS A 150 -17.37 8.20 5.14
CA LYS A 150 -16.44 9.05 4.37
C LYS A 150 -16.30 8.59 2.91
N VAL A 151 -16.82 7.42 2.57
CA VAL A 151 -16.75 6.85 1.21
C VAL A 151 -17.78 7.51 0.33
N ARG A 152 -17.32 8.22 -0.71
CA ARG A 152 -18.19 8.81 -1.74
C ARG A 152 -18.03 8.11 -3.08
N GLU A 153 -16.87 7.59 -3.39
CA GLU A 153 -16.52 7.00 -4.66
C GLU A 153 -15.82 5.66 -4.44
N ALA A 154 -16.44 4.61 -4.93
CA ALA A 154 -15.91 3.27 -4.77
C ALA A 154 -15.68 2.60 -6.12
N ALA A 155 -14.74 1.67 -6.13
CA ALA A 155 -14.61 0.66 -7.16
C ALA A 155 -15.00 -0.69 -6.55
N ALA A 156 -15.81 -1.44 -7.27
CA ALA A 156 -16.30 -2.75 -6.85
C ALA A 156 -15.95 -3.82 -7.89
N ASP A 157 -15.55 -4.97 -7.39
CA ASP A 157 -15.19 -6.15 -8.21
C ASP A 157 -15.33 -7.42 -7.39
N GLU A 158 -15.47 -8.57 -8.03
CA GLU A 158 -15.38 -9.87 -7.40
C GLU A 158 -14.07 -10.58 -7.72
N ILE A 159 -13.47 -11.18 -6.71
CA ILE A 159 -12.33 -12.07 -6.88
C ILE A 159 -12.67 -13.47 -6.37
N TYR A 160 -12.26 -14.48 -7.10
CA TYR A 160 -12.44 -15.88 -6.72
C TYR A 160 -11.15 -16.42 -6.12
N VAL A 161 -11.15 -16.60 -4.80
CA VAL A 161 -10.06 -17.25 -4.03
C VAL A 161 -10.51 -18.64 -3.58
N ARG A 162 -11.00 -19.44 -4.49
CA ARG A 162 -11.84 -20.63 -4.36
C ARG A 162 -13.32 -20.25 -4.17
N ASP A 163 -13.64 -19.59 -3.06
CA ASP A 163 -14.97 -19.00 -2.85
C ASP A 163 -14.94 -17.52 -3.32
N PRO A 164 -16.05 -16.95 -3.79
CA PRO A 164 -16.08 -15.56 -4.23
C PRO A 164 -15.91 -14.60 -3.05
N VAL A 165 -15.19 -13.52 -3.30
CA VAL A 165 -15.01 -12.39 -2.37
C VAL A 165 -15.56 -11.13 -3.02
N LEU A 166 -16.49 -10.48 -2.36
CA LEU A 166 -16.94 -9.15 -2.73
C LEU A 166 -15.92 -8.12 -2.27
N MET A 167 -15.45 -7.31 -3.19
CA MET A 167 -14.40 -6.30 -2.96
C MET A 167 -14.94 -4.91 -3.23
N VAL A 168 -14.82 -4.01 -2.23
CA VAL A 168 -15.10 -2.58 -2.40
C VAL A 168 -13.92 -1.78 -1.91
N VAL A 169 -13.43 -0.88 -2.74
CA VAL A 169 -12.26 -0.04 -2.46
C VAL A 169 -12.60 1.42 -2.75
N GLU A 170 -12.33 2.30 -1.80
CA GLU A 170 -12.44 3.74 -2.02
C GLU A 170 -11.30 4.22 -2.92
N GLN A 171 -11.63 4.99 -3.96
CA GLN A 171 -10.73 5.19 -5.11
C GLN A 171 -9.60 6.18 -4.85
N GLU A 172 -9.77 7.17 -3.98
CA GLU A 172 -8.73 8.15 -3.71
C GLU A 172 -7.70 7.64 -2.71
N SER A 173 -8.16 7.10 -1.60
CA SER A 173 -7.32 6.61 -0.50
C SER A 173 -6.75 5.22 -0.76
N LEU A 174 -7.36 4.40 -1.63
CA LEU A 174 -7.18 2.95 -1.73
C LEU A 174 -7.60 2.21 -0.44
N CYS A 175 -8.50 2.80 0.34
CA CYS A 175 -9.04 2.11 1.50
C CYS A 175 -9.90 0.92 1.05
N TRP A 176 -9.53 -0.25 1.51
CA TRP A 176 -10.27 -1.48 1.27
C TRP A 176 -11.45 -1.55 2.23
N VAL A 177 -12.61 -1.09 1.78
CA VAL A 177 -13.81 -0.86 2.62
C VAL A 177 -14.58 -2.14 2.87
N CYS A 178 -14.72 -3.00 1.86
CA CYS A 178 -15.35 -4.31 1.98
C CYS A 178 -14.46 -5.41 1.44
N GLY A 179 -14.34 -6.50 2.18
CA GLY A 179 -13.74 -7.76 1.77
C GLY A 179 -14.54 -8.89 2.40
N ARG A 180 -15.55 -9.41 1.69
CA ARG A 180 -16.46 -10.42 2.22
C ARG A 180 -16.40 -11.69 1.41
N LEU A 181 -16.05 -12.79 2.06
CA LEU A 181 -16.30 -14.13 1.53
C LEU A 181 -17.82 -14.38 1.49
N THR A 182 -18.30 -14.89 0.38
CA THR A 182 -19.70 -15.21 0.16
C THR A 182 -19.83 -16.51 -0.62
N ASP A 183 -20.95 -17.18 -0.45
CA ASP A 183 -21.29 -18.36 -1.26
C ASP A 183 -22.01 -17.96 -2.57
N GLU A 184 -22.51 -16.72 -2.64
CA GLU A 184 -23.33 -16.23 -3.74
C GLU A 184 -22.92 -14.80 -4.16
N VAL A 185 -22.70 -14.59 -5.45
CA VAL A 185 -22.48 -13.28 -6.06
C VAL A 185 -23.78 -12.81 -6.69
N SER A 186 -24.71 -12.34 -5.86
CA SER A 186 -26.02 -11.85 -6.29
C SER A 186 -26.16 -10.34 -6.18
N GLY A 187 -27.13 -9.76 -6.88
CA GLY A 187 -27.48 -8.36 -6.74
C GLY A 187 -27.86 -8.00 -5.31
N ALA A 188 -28.54 -8.88 -4.58
CA ALA A 188 -28.90 -8.68 -3.18
C ALA A 188 -27.67 -8.61 -2.27
N ALA A 189 -26.66 -9.47 -2.50
CA ALA A 189 -25.40 -9.42 -1.75
C ALA A 189 -24.67 -8.09 -1.97
N TRP A 190 -24.61 -7.60 -3.21
CA TRP A 190 -23.98 -6.33 -3.54
C TRP A 190 -24.77 -5.13 -2.99
N SER A 191 -26.11 -5.10 -3.12
CA SER A 191 -26.95 -4.04 -2.56
C SER A 191 -26.73 -3.91 -1.05
N LYS A 192 -26.63 -5.04 -0.34
CA LYS A 192 -26.32 -5.04 1.10
C LYS A 192 -24.97 -4.38 1.42
N GLU A 193 -23.94 -4.59 0.58
CA GLU A 193 -22.64 -3.95 0.81
C GLU A 193 -22.68 -2.45 0.48
N PHE A 194 -23.36 -2.03 -0.59
CA PHE A 194 -23.50 -0.62 -0.94
C PHE A 194 -24.36 0.14 0.08
N GLY A 195 -25.42 -0.47 0.59
CA GLY A 195 -26.28 0.11 1.63
C GLY A 195 -25.57 0.39 2.96
N GLN A 196 -24.41 -0.22 3.19
CA GLN A 196 -23.56 0.10 4.34
C GLN A 196 -22.71 1.38 4.15
N LEU A 197 -22.77 2.02 2.97
CA LEU A 197 -22.00 3.20 2.60
C LEU A 197 -22.95 4.39 2.39
N PRO A 198 -23.36 5.08 3.47
CA PRO A 198 -24.47 6.05 3.42
C PRO A 198 -24.22 7.24 2.47
N ASN A 199 -22.95 7.63 2.30
CA ASN A 199 -22.56 8.78 1.47
C ASN A 199 -21.99 8.35 0.11
N LEU A 200 -22.18 7.09 -0.30
CA LEU A 200 -21.69 6.59 -1.58
C LEU A 200 -22.47 7.25 -2.73
N GLU A 201 -21.75 7.95 -3.61
CA GLU A 201 -22.28 8.68 -4.75
C GLU A 201 -22.07 7.93 -6.07
N GLN A 202 -20.96 7.19 -6.18
CA GLN A 202 -20.59 6.48 -7.41
C GLN A 202 -19.90 5.14 -7.13
N VAL A 203 -20.25 4.15 -7.95
CA VAL A 203 -19.53 2.87 -8.02
C VAL A 203 -18.97 2.67 -9.43
N ALA A 204 -17.66 2.52 -9.54
CA ALA A 204 -17.03 2.01 -10.76
C ALA A 204 -17.00 0.48 -10.70
N ARG A 205 -17.58 -0.18 -11.71
CA ARG A 205 -17.70 -1.63 -11.75
C ARG A 205 -17.39 -2.21 -13.13
N ASP A 206 -17.01 -3.47 -13.15
CA ASP A 206 -16.94 -4.22 -14.39
C ASP A 206 -18.34 -4.57 -14.93
N GLY A 207 -18.40 -5.28 -16.06
CA GLY A 207 -19.67 -5.67 -16.71
C GLY A 207 -20.41 -6.82 -16.00
N GLY A 208 -20.09 -7.16 -14.75
CA GLY A 208 -20.73 -8.23 -14.01
C GLY A 208 -22.23 -7.97 -13.75
N SER A 209 -23.08 -8.92 -14.09
CA SER A 209 -24.53 -8.78 -13.95
C SER A 209 -24.99 -8.67 -12.48
N GLY A 210 -24.27 -9.32 -11.56
CA GLY A 210 -24.51 -9.23 -10.12
C GLY A 210 -24.30 -7.82 -9.59
N LEU A 211 -23.18 -7.19 -9.97
CA LEU A 211 -22.85 -5.80 -9.61
C LEU A 211 -23.87 -4.80 -10.17
N ALA A 212 -24.22 -4.93 -11.47
CA ALA A 212 -25.23 -4.08 -12.09
C ALA A 212 -26.57 -4.16 -11.35
N LYS A 213 -27.04 -5.37 -11.05
CA LYS A 213 -28.27 -5.60 -10.29
C LYS A 213 -28.16 -5.08 -8.86
N GLY A 214 -26.97 -5.15 -8.24
CA GLY A 214 -26.71 -4.60 -6.91
C GLY A 214 -26.88 -3.09 -6.86
N VAL A 215 -26.34 -2.36 -7.83
CA VAL A 215 -26.54 -0.90 -7.96
C VAL A 215 -28.00 -0.56 -8.20
N ALA A 216 -28.71 -1.31 -9.06
CA ALA A 216 -30.13 -1.08 -9.31
C ALA A 216 -31.00 -1.28 -8.05
N LEU A 217 -30.80 -2.38 -7.33
CA LEU A 217 -31.52 -2.67 -6.08
C LEU A 217 -31.23 -1.62 -4.99
N GLU A 218 -29.97 -1.17 -4.87
CA GLU A 218 -29.62 -0.11 -3.93
C GLU A 218 -30.35 1.20 -4.29
N ASN A 219 -30.42 1.54 -5.56
CA ASN A 219 -31.15 2.74 -6.02
C ASN A 219 -32.65 2.64 -5.74
N GLU A 220 -33.26 1.45 -5.92
CA GLU A 220 -34.66 1.23 -5.53
C GLU A 220 -34.88 1.43 -4.02
N GLN A 221 -33.95 0.95 -3.19
CA GLN A 221 -34.01 1.13 -1.74
C GLN A 221 -33.89 2.62 -1.34
N ARG A 222 -32.94 3.36 -1.94
CA ARG A 222 -32.77 4.79 -1.71
C ARG A 222 -34.01 5.60 -2.11
N GLN A 223 -34.67 5.26 -3.23
CA GLN A 223 -35.93 5.88 -3.66
C GLN A 223 -37.05 5.61 -2.68
N LYS A 224 -37.25 4.39 -2.19
CA LYS A 224 -38.24 4.03 -1.18
C LYS A 224 -38.04 4.81 0.12
N GLN A 225 -36.81 4.86 0.63
CA GLN A 225 -36.46 5.65 1.82
C GLN A 225 -36.75 7.14 1.63
N GLY A 226 -36.54 7.66 0.40
CA GLY A 226 -36.88 9.03 0.04
C GLY A 226 -38.40 9.33 0.00
N GLN A 227 -39.23 8.33 -0.37
CA GLN A 227 -40.68 8.45 -0.45
C GLN A 227 -41.36 8.28 0.92
N GLU A 228 -40.90 7.34 1.74
CA GLU A 228 -41.45 7.12 3.10
C GLU A 228 -41.16 8.28 4.05
N ALA A 229 -40.25 9.14 3.69
CA ALA A 229 -39.73 10.23 4.51
C ALA A 229 -40.64 11.48 4.58
N GLY A 230 -41.85 11.50 4.01
CA GLY A 230 -42.79 12.61 4.12
C GLY A 230 -42.26 14.00 3.70
N PRO A 231 -43.12 15.03 3.63
CA PRO A 231 -42.75 16.38 3.24
C PRO A 231 -42.05 17.20 4.34
N GLU A 232 -41.83 16.68 5.54
CA GLU A 232 -41.21 17.43 6.62
C GLU A 232 -39.69 17.68 6.34
N PRO A 233 -39.20 18.91 6.63
CA PRO A 233 -37.77 19.23 6.44
C PRO A 233 -36.91 18.42 7.41
N ARG A 234 -36.13 17.49 6.89
CA ARG A 234 -35.14 16.75 7.67
C ARG A 234 -33.79 17.48 7.69
N PRO A 235 -33.00 17.31 8.77
CA PRO A 235 -31.67 17.89 8.86
C PRO A 235 -30.67 17.22 7.87
N GLU A 236 -31.00 16.06 7.32
CA GLU A 236 -30.13 15.34 6.38
C GLU A 236 -30.71 15.37 4.95
N PRO A 237 -29.87 15.69 3.94
CA PRO A 237 -30.27 15.63 2.54
C PRO A 237 -30.67 14.20 2.14
N ARG A 238 -31.66 14.07 1.26
CA ARG A 238 -32.06 12.77 0.70
C ARG A 238 -30.86 12.12 0.03
N PRO A 239 -30.62 10.79 0.21
CA PRO A 239 -29.57 10.11 -0.51
C PRO A 239 -29.84 10.17 -2.02
N GLU A 240 -28.91 10.80 -2.76
CA GLU A 240 -28.98 10.81 -4.24
C GLU A 240 -28.85 9.37 -4.78
N PRO A 241 -29.45 9.09 -5.95
CA PRO A 241 -29.27 7.81 -6.60
C PRO A 241 -27.77 7.51 -6.82
N LEU A 242 -27.38 6.29 -6.52
CA LEU A 242 -26.02 5.80 -6.75
C LEU A 242 -25.72 5.80 -8.25
N ARG A 243 -24.67 6.48 -8.65
CA ARG A 243 -24.22 6.52 -10.05
C ARG A 243 -23.43 5.26 -10.38
N ASP A 244 -23.85 4.61 -11.42
CA ASP A 244 -23.19 3.47 -12.02
C ASP A 244 -22.13 3.93 -13.02
N GLN A 245 -20.88 3.53 -12.87
CA GLN A 245 -19.79 3.85 -13.79
C GLN A 245 -19.21 2.57 -14.37
N GLY A 246 -19.34 2.39 -15.69
CA GLY A 246 -18.73 1.27 -16.39
C GLY A 246 -17.20 1.35 -16.37
N ASP A 247 -16.55 0.20 -16.28
CA ASP A 247 -15.10 0.10 -16.17
C ASP A 247 -14.38 0.23 -17.52
N HIS A 248 -13.74 1.35 -17.73
CA HIS A 248 -12.88 1.59 -18.88
C HIS A 248 -11.66 0.66 -18.96
N PHE A 249 -11.11 0.24 -17.81
CA PHE A 249 -9.91 -0.61 -17.80
C PHE A 249 -10.18 -1.93 -18.50
N HIS A 250 -11.26 -2.61 -18.13
CA HIS A 250 -11.61 -3.91 -18.74
C HIS A 250 -11.97 -3.78 -20.22
N ALA A 251 -12.71 -2.73 -20.61
CA ALA A 251 -13.03 -2.48 -22.01
C ALA A 251 -11.78 -2.21 -22.84
N LEU A 252 -10.87 -1.37 -22.36
CA LEU A 252 -9.62 -1.03 -23.04
C LEU A 252 -8.65 -2.22 -23.06
N TRP A 253 -8.59 -3.01 -21.99
CA TRP A 253 -7.77 -4.22 -21.96
C TRP A 253 -8.24 -5.25 -22.98
N THR A 254 -9.55 -5.50 -23.06
CA THR A 254 -10.16 -6.43 -24.02
C THR A 254 -9.89 -6.01 -25.44
N GLY A 255 -10.07 -4.71 -25.77
CA GLY A 255 -9.76 -4.17 -27.09
C GLY A 255 -8.27 -4.24 -27.43
N GLY A 256 -7.39 -4.01 -26.45
CA GLY A 256 -5.96 -4.22 -26.61
C GLY A 256 -5.59 -5.68 -26.90
N VAL A 257 -6.33 -6.66 -26.37
CA VAL A 257 -6.17 -8.08 -26.73
C VAL A 257 -6.58 -8.31 -28.18
N GLY A 258 -7.70 -7.74 -28.63
CA GLY A 258 -8.15 -7.80 -30.03
C GLY A 258 -7.11 -7.25 -30.99
N LEU A 259 -6.58 -6.06 -30.70
CA LEU A 259 -5.53 -5.43 -31.52
C LEU A 259 -4.26 -6.29 -31.62
N ARG A 260 -3.81 -6.87 -30.49
CA ARG A 260 -2.65 -7.78 -30.48
C ARG A 260 -2.88 -9.04 -31.32
N ARG A 261 -4.11 -9.57 -31.36
CA ARG A 261 -4.45 -10.72 -32.22
C ARG A 261 -4.34 -10.34 -33.71
N ALA A 262 -4.85 -9.17 -34.08
CA ALA A 262 -4.71 -8.66 -35.46
C ALA A 262 -3.25 -8.46 -35.84
N GLN A 263 -2.45 -7.83 -34.97
CA GLN A 263 -1.01 -7.67 -35.18
C GLN A 263 -0.30 -9.00 -35.38
N LYS A 264 -0.65 -10.02 -34.58
CA LYS A 264 -0.06 -11.35 -34.68
C LYS A 264 -0.38 -12.03 -36.02
N ARG A 265 -1.60 -11.80 -36.57
CA ARG A 265 -1.97 -12.28 -37.92
C ARG A 265 -1.15 -11.58 -39.01
N ALA A 266 -0.99 -10.25 -38.92
CA ALA A 266 -0.18 -9.48 -39.86
C ALA A 266 1.30 -9.92 -39.85
N CYS A 267 1.90 -10.03 -38.66
CA CYS A 267 3.28 -10.54 -38.53
C CYS A 267 3.43 -11.97 -39.08
N LYS A 268 2.43 -12.85 -38.86
CA LYS A 268 2.46 -14.20 -39.43
C LYS A 268 2.41 -14.20 -40.96
N ALA A 269 1.58 -13.33 -41.58
CA ALA A 269 1.51 -13.19 -43.02
C ALA A 269 2.82 -12.68 -43.60
N LEU A 270 3.46 -11.71 -42.94
CA LEU A 270 4.78 -11.21 -43.30
C LEU A 270 5.85 -12.30 -43.26
N ALA A 271 5.94 -13.08 -42.18
CA ALA A 271 6.89 -14.19 -42.07
C ALA A 271 6.69 -15.24 -43.17
N GLN A 272 5.43 -15.53 -43.51
CA GLN A 272 5.12 -16.43 -44.64
C GLN A 272 5.56 -15.86 -45.99
N ALA A 273 5.48 -14.55 -46.21
CA ALA A 273 5.95 -13.90 -47.42
C ALA A 273 7.49 -13.96 -47.52
N GLU A 274 8.19 -13.69 -46.42
CA GLU A 274 9.65 -13.80 -46.35
C GLU A 274 10.11 -15.24 -46.60
N GLU A 275 9.45 -16.24 -46.05
CA GLU A 275 9.74 -17.65 -46.27
C GLU A 275 9.55 -18.03 -47.75
N ALA A 276 8.41 -17.62 -48.34
CA ALA A 276 8.15 -17.86 -49.77
C ALA A 276 9.16 -17.17 -50.69
N GLN A 277 9.62 -15.97 -50.33
CA GLN A 277 10.66 -15.24 -51.03
C GLN A 277 12.01 -15.97 -50.90
N HIS A 278 12.38 -16.42 -49.73
CA HIS A 278 13.60 -17.21 -49.50
C HIS A 278 13.60 -18.50 -50.32
N ASP A 279 12.47 -19.20 -50.43
CA ASP A 279 12.31 -20.41 -51.23
C ASP A 279 12.51 -20.12 -52.73
N LEU A 280 11.96 -18.99 -53.24
CA LEU A 280 12.16 -18.55 -54.58
C LEU A 280 13.67 -18.30 -54.88
N GLU A 281 14.35 -17.59 -54.00
CA GLU A 281 15.78 -17.31 -54.11
C GLU A 281 16.63 -18.58 -54.09
N LYS A 282 16.26 -19.55 -53.23
CA LYS A 282 16.89 -20.85 -53.14
C LYS A 282 16.75 -21.64 -54.45
N CYS A 283 15.53 -21.69 -55.00
CA CYS A 283 15.30 -22.30 -56.33
C CYS A 283 16.15 -21.64 -57.43
N GLY A 284 16.29 -20.30 -57.41
CA GLY A 284 17.15 -19.57 -58.32
C GLY A 284 18.62 -19.97 -58.24
N ARG A 285 19.13 -20.04 -57.01
CA ARG A 285 20.53 -20.46 -56.75
C ARG A 285 20.80 -21.91 -57.16
N GLN A 286 19.80 -22.77 -57.13
CA GLN A 286 19.89 -24.18 -57.52
C GLN A 286 19.58 -24.44 -59.00
N GLY A 287 19.33 -23.42 -59.81
CA GLY A 287 19.00 -23.58 -61.23
C GLY A 287 17.63 -24.25 -61.49
N GLN A 288 16.75 -24.28 -60.51
CA GLN A 288 15.43 -24.92 -60.58
C GLN A 288 14.39 -23.99 -61.23
N LYS A 289 13.29 -24.58 -61.75
CA LYS A 289 12.20 -23.82 -62.36
C LYS A 289 11.54 -22.90 -61.31
N GLN A 290 11.60 -21.57 -61.54
CA GLN A 290 11.15 -20.56 -60.59
C GLN A 290 9.67 -20.14 -60.73
N THR A 291 8.96 -20.52 -61.81
CA THR A 291 7.61 -20.03 -62.11
C THR A 291 6.62 -20.25 -60.98
N GLY A 292 6.58 -21.45 -60.38
CA GLY A 292 5.70 -21.77 -59.23
C GLY A 292 6.07 -21.03 -57.95
N PRO A 293 7.36 -21.09 -57.52
CA PRO A 293 7.83 -20.30 -56.38
C PRO A 293 7.59 -18.79 -56.50
N ALA A 294 7.81 -18.21 -57.67
CA ALA A 294 7.56 -16.77 -57.93
C ALA A 294 6.09 -16.37 -57.75
N VAL A 295 5.17 -17.21 -58.24
CA VAL A 295 3.74 -16.98 -58.03
C VAL A 295 3.38 -17.06 -56.54
N ARG A 296 3.90 -18.06 -55.82
CA ARG A 296 3.66 -18.18 -54.36
C ARG A 296 4.20 -16.99 -53.58
N ALA A 297 5.44 -16.58 -53.86
CA ALA A 297 6.05 -15.43 -53.20
C ALA A 297 5.24 -14.15 -53.44
N ARG A 298 4.83 -13.89 -54.70
CA ARG A 298 4.01 -12.72 -55.04
C ARG A 298 2.65 -12.72 -54.35
N LEU A 299 1.98 -13.89 -54.25
CA LEU A 299 0.70 -14.00 -53.55
C LEU A 299 0.87 -13.85 -52.02
N ALA A 300 1.93 -14.40 -51.45
CA ALA A 300 2.25 -14.24 -50.03
C ALA A 300 2.55 -12.78 -49.69
N TRP A 301 3.32 -12.07 -50.52
CA TRP A 301 3.58 -10.64 -50.31
C TRP A 301 2.30 -9.80 -50.39
N ARG A 302 1.45 -10.00 -51.39
CA ARG A 302 0.16 -9.29 -51.48
C ARG A 302 -0.70 -9.52 -50.23
N LYS A 303 -0.73 -10.76 -49.72
CA LYS A 303 -1.46 -11.09 -48.48
C LYS A 303 -0.85 -10.43 -47.27
N ALA A 304 0.48 -10.33 -47.18
CA ALA A 304 1.18 -9.67 -46.11
C ALA A 304 0.93 -8.15 -46.11
N GLU A 305 1.03 -7.51 -47.28
CA GLU A 305 0.73 -6.07 -47.48
C GLU A 305 -0.70 -5.77 -47.02
N GLN A 306 -1.69 -6.52 -47.51
CA GLN A 306 -3.09 -6.34 -47.09
C GLN A 306 -3.27 -6.53 -45.59
N ALA A 307 -2.66 -7.54 -44.99
CA ALA A 307 -2.77 -7.78 -43.52
C ALA A 307 -2.10 -6.70 -42.68
N MET A 308 -1.01 -6.08 -43.19
CA MET A 308 -0.34 -4.95 -42.54
C MET A 308 -1.18 -3.67 -42.64
N ASP A 309 -1.78 -3.43 -43.80
CA ASP A 309 -2.68 -2.27 -44.02
C ASP A 309 -3.93 -2.37 -43.15
N ASP A 310 -4.56 -3.56 -43.12
CA ASP A 310 -5.72 -3.84 -42.26
C ASP A 310 -5.40 -3.62 -40.79
N TRP A 311 -4.22 -4.09 -40.34
CA TRP A 311 -3.77 -3.86 -38.95
C TRP A 311 -3.53 -2.36 -38.69
N GLY A 312 -2.90 -1.62 -39.60
CA GLY A 312 -2.66 -0.19 -39.46
C GLY A 312 -3.96 0.62 -39.35
N GLN A 313 -4.97 0.29 -40.18
CA GLN A 313 -6.30 0.90 -40.11
C GLN A 313 -6.98 0.60 -38.81
N LEU A 314 -6.91 -0.66 -38.34
CA LEU A 314 -7.47 -1.09 -37.07
C LEU A 314 -6.80 -0.40 -35.86
N GLU A 315 -5.47 -0.25 -35.88
CA GLU A 315 -4.73 0.46 -34.83
C GLU A 315 -5.18 1.94 -34.77
N LYS A 316 -5.34 2.59 -35.90
CA LYS A 316 -5.86 3.96 -35.98
C LYS A 316 -7.28 4.08 -35.41
N ALA A 317 -8.18 3.19 -35.84
CA ALA A 317 -9.57 3.16 -35.33
C ALA A 317 -9.61 2.92 -33.81
N TRP A 318 -8.77 2.00 -33.33
CA TRP A 318 -8.65 1.73 -31.88
C TRP A 318 -8.09 2.93 -31.10
N GLN A 319 -7.10 3.63 -31.65
CA GLN A 319 -6.57 4.84 -31.02
C GLN A 319 -7.65 5.94 -30.94
N GLN A 320 -8.43 6.15 -31.99
CA GLN A 320 -9.54 7.08 -32.00
C GLN A 320 -10.64 6.69 -31.01
N THR A 321 -10.92 5.39 -30.87
CA THR A 321 -11.86 4.87 -29.85
C THR A 321 -11.37 5.19 -28.42
N LYS A 322 -10.07 5.02 -28.14
CA LYS A 322 -9.49 5.41 -26.86
C LYS A 322 -9.56 6.92 -26.60
N GLU A 323 -9.40 7.72 -27.64
CA GLU A 323 -9.50 9.17 -27.54
C GLU A 323 -10.92 9.65 -27.23
N ALA A 324 -11.95 8.98 -27.77
CA ALA A 324 -13.34 9.25 -27.44
C ALA A 324 -13.64 9.12 -25.94
N LEU A 325 -12.89 8.27 -25.24
CA LEU A 325 -13.04 8.02 -23.79
C LEU A 325 -12.15 8.93 -22.93
N ARG A 326 -11.42 9.88 -23.47
CA ARG A 326 -10.60 10.80 -22.67
C ARG A 326 -11.47 11.92 -22.08
N LEU A 327 -11.14 12.36 -20.87
CA LEU A 327 -11.77 13.53 -20.24
C LEU A 327 -11.42 14.81 -21.03
N ILE A 328 -10.19 14.89 -21.51
CA ILE A 328 -9.70 16.00 -22.33
C ILE A 328 -9.45 15.46 -23.74
N THR A 329 -10.03 16.11 -24.74
CA THR A 329 -9.84 15.76 -26.15
C THR A 329 -8.39 15.98 -26.62
N PRO A 330 -7.97 15.41 -27.75
CA PRO A 330 -6.67 15.71 -28.32
C PRO A 330 -6.45 17.19 -28.61
N GLU A 331 -7.51 17.94 -28.88
CA GLU A 331 -7.50 19.39 -29.13
C GLU A 331 -7.27 20.21 -27.86
N GLY A 332 -7.49 19.60 -26.68
CA GLY A 332 -7.31 20.23 -25.38
C GLY A 332 -8.59 20.77 -24.75
N GLU A 333 -9.74 20.35 -25.26
CA GLU A 333 -11.05 20.74 -24.75
C GLU A 333 -11.58 19.70 -23.78
N LEU A 334 -12.48 20.14 -22.89
CA LEU A 334 -13.22 19.20 -22.02
C LEU A 334 -14.21 18.41 -22.88
N ASN A 335 -14.08 17.09 -22.85
CA ASN A 335 -14.95 16.19 -23.60
C ASN A 335 -16.36 16.17 -22.98
N THR A 336 -17.36 16.01 -23.83
CA THR A 336 -18.75 15.84 -23.43
C THR A 336 -19.25 14.44 -23.80
N ARG A 337 -20.35 14.00 -23.15
CA ARG A 337 -20.99 12.73 -23.52
C ARG A 337 -21.37 12.71 -25.00
N THR A 338 -22.01 13.75 -25.52
CA THR A 338 -22.45 13.84 -26.92
C THR A 338 -21.26 13.70 -27.89
N GLN A 339 -20.13 14.37 -27.62
CA GLN A 339 -18.92 14.25 -28.43
C GLN A 339 -18.33 12.83 -28.38
N ALA A 340 -18.28 12.24 -27.18
CA ALA A 340 -17.79 10.90 -26.98
C ALA A 340 -18.66 9.85 -27.69
N GLU A 341 -19.99 9.94 -27.58
CA GLU A 341 -20.96 9.08 -28.26
C GLU A 341 -20.85 9.19 -29.78
N ALA A 342 -20.78 10.40 -30.32
CA ALA A 342 -20.61 10.64 -31.75
C ALA A 342 -19.29 10.01 -32.27
N LYS A 343 -18.20 10.15 -31.53
CA LYS A 343 -16.90 9.59 -31.91
C LYS A 343 -16.89 8.06 -31.79
N LEU A 344 -17.52 7.49 -30.76
CA LEU A 344 -17.68 6.05 -30.61
C LEU A 344 -18.57 5.47 -31.72
N ALA A 345 -19.66 6.14 -32.11
CA ALA A 345 -20.52 5.73 -33.21
C ALA A 345 -19.78 5.67 -34.54
N GLN A 346 -18.76 6.52 -34.74
CA GLN A 346 -17.92 6.53 -35.96
C GLN A 346 -16.82 5.44 -35.92
N THR A 347 -16.25 5.16 -34.75
CA THR A 347 -15.06 4.31 -34.63
C THR A 347 -15.39 2.84 -34.36
N LEU A 348 -16.42 2.53 -33.56
CA LEU A 348 -16.77 1.15 -33.23
C LEU A 348 -17.14 0.28 -34.46
N PRO A 349 -17.83 0.78 -35.50
CA PRO A 349 -18.09 -0.03 -36.71
C PRO A 349 -16.82 -0.45 -37.45
N GLN A 350 -15.70 0.30 -37.31
CA GLN A 350 -14.43 -0.02 -37.95
C GLN A 350 -13.67 -1.17 -37.25
N LEU A 351 -14.09 -1.56 -36.06
CA LEU A 351 -13.49 -2.66 -35.31
C LEU A 351 -14.20 -3.97 -35.69
N PRO A 352 -13.49 -5.04 -36.15
CA PRO A 352 -14.11 -6.30 -36.52
C PRO A 352 -14.66 -7.05 -35.31
N ASP A 353 -15.82 -7.69 -35.47
CA ASP A 353 -16.50 -8.38 -34.37
C ASP A 353 -15.72 -9.61 -33.88
N ASP A 354 -14.99 -10.31 -34.74
CA ASP A 354 -14.20 -11.50 -34.38
C ASP A 354 -13.25 -11.25 -33.19
N ASP A 355 -12.69 -10.04 -33.13
CA ASP A 355 -11.75 -9.68 -32.08
C ASP A 355 -12.31 -8.67 -31.07
N PHE A 356 -13.35 -7.90 -31.40
CA PHE A 356 -13.81 -6.75 -30.63
C PHE A 356 -15.27 -6.82 -30.18
N ALA A 357 -16.02 -7.89 -30.44
CA ALA A 357 -17.44 -7.96 -30.06
C ALA A 357 -17.69 -7.68 -28.58
N LYS A 358 -16.85 -8.20 -27.68
CA LYS A 358 -16.96 -7.92 -26.24
C LYS A 358 -16.68 -6.46 -25.93
N THR A 359 -15.63 -5.90 -26.51
CA THR A 359 -15.25 -4.49 -26.35
C THR A 359 -16.35 -3.55 -26.83
N LYS A 360 -16.92 -3.81 -28.01
CA LYS A 360 -18.03 -3.02 -28.56
C LYS A 360 -19.22 -3.03 -27.60
N ARG A 361 -19.67 -4.21 -27.15
CA ARG A 361 -20.77 -4.33 -26.18
C ARG A 361 -20.52 -3.56 -24.90
N GLN A 362 -19.30 -3.58 -24.38
CA GLN A 362 -18.94 -2.83 -23.17
C GLN A 362 -18.97 -1.32 -23.45
N LEU A 363 -18.35 -0.84 -24.54
CA LEU A 363 -18.27 0.58 -24.86
C LEU A 363 -19.61 1.21 -25.30
N GLN A 364 -20.57 0.40 -25.69
CA GLN A 364 -21.94 0.84 -26.03
C GLN A 364 -22.85 0.98 -24.80
N GLN A 365 -22.41 0.55 -23.62
CA GLN A 365 -23.17 0.70 -22.38
C GLN A 365 -23.22 2.18 -21.98
N PRO A 366 -24.41 2.75 -21.67
CA PRO A 366 -24.54 4.16 -21.28
C PRO A 366 -23.66 4.54 -20.09
N GLU A 367 -23.46 3.60 -19.17
CA GLU A 367 -22.71 3.77 -17.93
C GLU A 367 -21.22 4.08 -18.18
N MET A 368 -20.70 3.72 -19.35
CA MET A 368 -19.30 3.99 -19.70
C MET A 368 -18.97 5.48 -19.74
N LEU A 369 -19.92 6.36 -19.99
CA LEU A 369 -19.71 7.79 -20.14
C LEU A 369 -20.23 8.62 -18.95
N ASN A 370 -20.76 8.00 -17.89
CA ASN A 370 -21.32 8.69 -16.73
C ASN A 370 -20.32 9.63 -16.03
N TYR A 371 -19.02 9.33 -16.09
CA TYR A 371 -17.98 10.23 -15.55
C TYR A 371 -17.95 11.60 -16.25
N LEU A 372 -18.30 11.69 -17.53
CA LEU A 372 -18.37 12.96 -18.27
C LEU A 372 -19.50 13.84 -17.74
N ASP A 373 -20.68 13.26 -17.58
CA ASP A 373 -21.84 13.98 -17.04
C ASP A 373 -21.58 14.45 -15.62
N ARG A 374 -20.96 13.59 -14.81
CA ARG A 374 -20.59 13.93 -13.43
C ARG A 374 -19.61 15.10 -13.38
N VAL A 375 -18.58 15.09 -14.20
CA VAL A 375 -17.62 16.20 -14.25
C VAL A 375 -18.32 17.50 -14.67
N GLN A 376 -19.17 17.46 -15.68
CA GLN A 376 -19.95 18.62 -16.12
C GLN A 376 -20.85 19.16 -15.01
N GLU A 377 -21.53 18.28 -14.29
CA GLU A 377 -22.40 18.66 -13.18
C GLU A 377 -21.60 19.29 -12.02
N GLN A 378 -20.46 18.69 -11.65
CA GLN A 378 -19.60 19.21 -10.59
C GLN A 378 -19.02 20.58 -10.96
N LEU A 379 -18.59 20.78 -12.21
CA LEU A 379 -18.13 22.08 -12.69
C LEU A 379 -19.24 23.14 -12.66
N ARG A 380 -20.50 22.76 -13.01
CA ARG A 380 -21.63 23.66 -12.96
C ARG A 380 -21.95 24.14 -11.54
N LYS A 381 -21.79 23.25 -10.56
CA LYS A 381 -22.03 23.54 -9.12
C LYS A 381 -20.95 24.42 -8.47
N LEU A 382 -19.83 24.70 -9.15
CA LEU A 382 -18.79 25.56 -8.58
C LEU A 382 -19.25 27.01 -8.40
N PRO A 383 -19.01 27.64 -7.25
CA PRO A 383 -19.49 28.99 -6.91
C PRO A 383 -18.58 30.10 -7.50
N PHE A 384 -18.19 29.98 -8.77
CA PHE A 384 -17.34 30.96 -9.46
C PHE A 384 -18.06 31.51 -10.69
N ALA A 385 -17.70 32.71 -11.15
CA ALA A 385 -18.17 33.28 -12.39
C ALA A 385 -17.80 32.37 -13.58
N GLU A 386 -18.65 32.33 -14.61
CA GLU A 386 -18.52 31.38 -15.73
C GLU A 386 -17.17 31.53 -16.46
N GLU A 387 -16.73 32.77 -16.65
CA GLU A 387 -15.45 33.09 -17.29
C GLU A 387 -14.26 32.53 -16.49
N VAL A 388 -14.32 32.65 -15.15
CA VAL A 388 -13.29 32.12 -14.24
C VAL A 388 -13.28 30.59 -14.27
N LYS A 389 -14.47 29.95 -14.28
CA LYS A 389 -14.57 28.49 -14.43
C LYS A 389 -13.99 28.00 -15.74
N GLN A 390 -14.37 28.64 -16.85
CA GLN A 390 -13.88 28.29 -18.18
C GLN A 390 -12.36 28.46 -18.29
N ALA A 391 -11.81 29.57 -17.81
CA ALA A 391 -10.36 29.78 -17.78
C ALA A 391 -9.63 28.74 -16.94
N ALA A 392 -10.17 28.36 -15.77
CA ALA A 392 -9.61 27.31 -14.92
C ALA A 392 -9.67 25.92 -15.59
N VAL A 393 -10.78 25.60 -16.25
CA VAL A 393 -10.95 24.35 -17.03
C VAL A 393 -9.93 24.28 -18.16
N GLN A 394 -9.75 25.35 -18.92
CA GLN A 394 -8.79 25.41 -20.04
C GLN A 394 -7.35 25.30 -19.53
N GLN A 395 -7.01 25.99 -18.46
CA GLN A 395 -5.67 25.88 -17.86
C GLN A 395 -5.37 24.44 -17.41
N GLU A 396 -6.30 23.79 -16.72
CA GLU A 396 -6.10 22.42 -16.23
C GLU A 396 -6.17 21.38 -17.36
N ALA A 397 -6.94 21.64 -18.43
CA ALA A 397 -6.97 20.82 -19.65
C ALA A 397 -5.62 20.87 -20.39
N LEU A 398 -5.09 22.08 -20.60
CA LEU A 398 -3.76 22.26 -21.21
C LEU A 398 -2.67 21.57 -20.42
N ARG A 399 -2.69 21.69 -19.08
CA ARG A 399 -1.72 21.03 -18.19
C ARG A 399 -1.66 19.51 -18.38
N ARG A 400 -2.74 18.89 -18.86
CA ARG A 400 -2.84 17.43 -19.09
C ARG A 400 -2.43 16.99 -20.48
N ARG A 401 -1.98 17.90 -21.30
CA ARG A 401 -1.53 17.60 -22.67
C ARG A 401 -0.26 16.76 -22.65
N PRO A 402 -0.22 15.64 -23.42
CA PRO A 402 0.94 14.75 -23.46
C PRO A 402 2.22 15.45 -23.90
N GLU A 403 2.09 16.45 -24.78
CA GLU A 403 3.22 17.21 -25.32
C GLU A 403 4.04 17.91 -24.24
N LEU A 404 3.38 18.34 -23.15
CA LEU A 404 4.06 18.96 -22.00
C LEU A 404 4.88 17.95 -21.17
N LEU A 405 4.61 16.65 -21.33
CA LEU A 405 5.31 15.56 -20.63
C LEU A 405 6.52 15.04 -21.42
N GLN A 406 6.63 15.39 -22.71
CA GLN A 406 7.64 14.83 -23.64
C GLN A 406 8.92 15.68 -23.77
N GLY A 407 9.17 16.59 -22.83
CA GLY A 407 10.36 17.44 -22.85
C GLY A 407 10.19 18.76 -23.61
N GLU A 408 11.31 19.41 -23.96
CA GLU A 408 11.29 20.70 -24.64
C GLU A 408 11.14 20.51 -26.15
N ASN A 409 9.97 20.87 -26.71
CA ASN A 409 9.70 20.96 -28.10
C ASN A 409 8.87 22.24 -28.40
N PRO A 410 8.83 22.75 -29.67
CA PRO A 410 8.10 23.97 -30.02
C PRO A 410 6.62 23.94 -29.61
N LYS A 411 5.94 22.79 -29.71
CA LYS A 411 4.54 22.62 -29.30
C LYS A 411 4.39 22.76 -27.79
N ALA A 412 5.29 22.17 -27.01
CA ALA A 412 5.27 22.31 -25.56
C ALA A 412 5.53 23.77 -25.13
N ALA A 413 6.43 24.48 -25.81
CA ALA A 413 6.68 25.90 -25.55
C ALA A 413 5.43 26.76 -25.82
N ALA A 414 4.77 26.55 -26.96
CA ALA A 414 3.52 27.25 -27.31
C ALA A 414 2.42 26.98 -26.27
N LEU A 415 2.21 25.70 -25.86
CA LEU A 415 1.22 25.35 -24.85
C LEU A 415 1.52 25.98 -23.49
N ARG A 416 2.79 26.06 -23.08
CA ARG A 416 3.19 26.77 -21.85
C ARG A 416 2.86 28.26 -21.94
N GLY A 417 3.08 28.88 -23.12
CA GLY A 417 2.70 30.27 -23.38
C GLY A 417 1.20 30.50 -23.20
N VAL A 418 0.36 29.63 -23.79
CA VAL A 418 -1.10 29.70 -23.60
C VAL A 418 -1.50 29.47 -22.14
N MET A 419 -0.89 28.51 -21.45
CA MET A 419 -1.13 28.29 -20.02
C MET A 419 -0.77 29.53 -19.17
N LEU A 420 0.30 30.25 -19.53
CA LEU A 420 0.68 31.48 -18.85
C LEU A 420 -0.37 32.57 -19.03
N VAL A 421 -0.97 32.70 -20.22
CA VAL A 421 -2.07 33.65 -20.48
C VAL A 421 -3.25 33.35 -19.54
N TYR A 422 -3.68 32.10 -19.46
CA TYR A 422 -4.76 31.73 -18.52
C TYR A 422 -4.35 31.97 -17.04
N ALA A 423 -3.11 31.72 -16.68
CA ALA A 423 -2.62 32.00 -15.32
C ALA A 423 -2.66 33.50 -15.00
N VAL A 424 -2.32 34.37 -15.97
CA VAL A 424 -2.42 35.85 -15.81
C VAL A 424 -3.87 36.27 -15.68
N VAL A 425 -4.76 35.81 -16.56
CA VAL A 425 -6.21 36.10 -16.49
C VAL A 425 -6.79 35.68 -15.11
N LEU A 426 -6.48 34.48 -14.67
CA LEU A 426 -6.92 33.99 -13.35
C LEU A 426 -6.26 34.74 -12.18
N GLY A 427 -5.04 35.20 -12.35
CA GLY A 427 -4.33 36.05 -11.36
C GLY A 427 -5.02 37.40 -11.16
N GLN A 428 -5.62 37.98 -12.21
CA GLN A 428 -6.37 39.24 -12.13
C GLN A 428 -7.67 39.13 -11.32
N THR A 429 -8.21 37.92 -11.14
CA THR A 429 -9.40 37.67 -10.31
C THR A 429 -9.06 37.49 -8.82
N GLY A 430 -7.81 37.70 -8.42
CA GLY A 430 -7.33 37.54 -7.06
C GLY A 430 -7.38 36.08 -6.60
N GLY A 431 -7.68 35.86 -5.31
CA GLY A 431 -7.76 34.52 -4.72
C GLY A 431 -8.80 33.58 -5.35
N ALA A 432 -9.87 34.12 -5.95
CA ALA A 432 -10.93 33.33 -6.58
C ALA A 432 -10.44 32.50 -7.76
N GLY A 433 -9.53 33.02 -8.60
CA GLY A 433 -8.96 32.29 -9.72
C GLY A 433 -8.12 31.08 -9.28
N GLN A 434 -7.30 31.24 -8.24
CA GLN A 434 -6.51 30.14 -7.69
C GLN A 434 -7.40 29.05 -7.07
N GLN A 435 -8.45 29.48 -6.35
CA GLN A 435 -9.43 28.55 -5.77
C GLN A 435 -10.19 27.78 -6.86
N ALA A 436 -10.58 28.47 -7.96
CA ALA A 436 -11.25 27.84 -9.10
C ALA A 436 -10.35 26.78 -9.76
N VAL A 437 -9.08 27.09 -10.00
CA VAL A 437 -8.11 26.11 -10.55
C VAL A 437 -7.94 24.92 -9.63
N ALA A 438 -7.84 25.13 -8.33
CA ALA A 438 -7.73 24.04 -7.36
C ALA A 438 -8.98 23.15 -7.36
N ALA A 439 -10.18 23.75 -7.39
CA ALA A 439 -11.45 23.03 -7.44
C ALA A 439 -11.60 22.23 -8.75
N VAL A 440 -11.32 22.84 -9.91
CA VAL A 440 -11.35 22.15 -11.21
C VAL A 440 -10.35 21.01 -11.25
N ARG A 441 -9.13 21.21 -10.74
CA ARG A 441 -8.11 20.16 -10.64
C ARG A 441 -8.58 18.99 -9.79
N ASP A 442 -9.25 19.25 -8.68
CA ASP A 442 -9.80 18.23 -7.81
C ASP A 442 -10.90 17.43 -8.51
N ILE A 443 -11.85 18.10 -9.17
CA ILE A 443 -12.90 17.46 -9.97
C ILE A 443 -12.27 16.56 -11.05
N PHE A 444 -11.32 17.06 -11.82
CA PHE A 444 -10.66 16.29 -12.87
C PHE A 444 -9.85 15.11 -12.31
N ARG A 445 -9.25 15.27 -11.14
CA ARG A 445 -8.53 14.20 -10.45
C ARG A 445 -9.45 13.07 -10.01
N ARG A 446 -10.67 13.42 -9.59
CA ARG A 446 -11.72 12.50 -9.15
C ARG A 446 -12.61 11.98 -10.27
N ALA A 447 -12.33 12.29 -11.52
CA ALA A 447 -13.03 11.72 -12.66
C ALA A 447 -12.67 10.24 -12.84
N TYR A 448 -12.99 9.42 -11.82
CA TYR A 448 -12.73 7.99 -11.80
C TYR A 448 -13.65 7.27 -12.80
N ARG A 449 -13.06 6.41 -13.62
CA ARG A 449 -13.73 5.72 -14.73
C ARG A 449 -13.29 4.26 -14.87
N ALA A 450 -12.67 3.72 -13.84
CA ALA A 450 -12.20 2.34 -13.87
C ALA A 450 -12.20 1.73 -12.47
N SER A 451 -12.43 0.44 -12.39
CA SER A 451 -12.24 -0.37 -11.20
C SER A 451 -10.77 -0.79 -11.00
N SER A 452 -9.86 -0.31 -11.83
CA SER A 452 -8.44 -0.73 -11.83
C SER A 452 -7.73 -0.60 -10.48
N LEU A 453 -8.24 0.23 -9.57
CA LEU A 453 -7.71 0.36 -8.21
C LEU A 453 -8.06 -0.85 -7.33
N VAL A 454 -9.21 -1.48 -7.55
CA VAL A 454 -9.53 -2.78 -6.92
C VAL A 454 -8.56 -3.84 -7.40
N GLU A 455 -8.19 -3.82 -8.70
CA GLU A 455 -7.23 -4.75 -9.27
C GLU A 455 -5.84 -4.69 -8.60
N CYS A 456 -5.46 -3.56 -8.01
CA CYS A 456 -4.25 -3.50 -7.20
C CYS A 456 -4.31 -4.45 -6.01
N ILE A 457 -5.45 -4.51 -5.31
CA ILE A 457 -5.67 -5.41 -4.17
C ILE A 457 -5.91 -6.83 -4.67
N ASN A 458 -6.73 -6.99 -5.71
CA ASN A 458 -7.02 -8.28 -6.33
C ASN A 458 -5.75 -8.98 -6.82
N SER A 459 -4.80 -8.24 -7.42
CA SER A 459 -3.52 -8.81 -7.87
C SER A 459 -2.70 -9.36 -6.70
N VAL A 460 -2.67 -8.67 -5.56
CA VAL A 460 -2.01 -9.14 -4.35
C VAL A 460 -2.72 -10.41 -3.82
N LEU A 461 -4.06 -10.41 -3.76
CA LEU A 461 -4.82 -11.57 -3.31
C LEU A 461 -4.67 -12.77 -4.26
N ARG A 462 -4.65 -12.56 -5.57
CA ARG A 462 -4.42 -13.64 -6.58
C ARG A 462 -3.04 -14.25 -6.43
N MET A 463 -1.99 -13.47 -6.23
CA MET A 463 -0.64 -14.00 -5.95
C MET A 463 -0.61 -14.84 -4.68
N GLN A 464 -1.39 -14.44 -3.67
CA GLN A 464 -1.46 -15.14 -2.39
C GLN A 464 -2.37 -16.37 -2.45
N GLN A 465 -3.32 -16.43 -3.39
CA GLN A 465 -4.24 -17.54 -3.57
C GLN A 465 -3.52 -18.86 -3.81
N ALA A 466 -2.46 -18.85 -4.61
CA ALA A 466 -1.64 -20.03 -4.86
C ALA A 466 -0.93 -20.55 -3.59
N GLN A 467 -0.81 -19.74 -2.57
CA GLN A 467 -0.08 -20.01 -1.33
C GLN A 467 -0.99 -20.43 -0.17
N HIS A 468 -2.29 -20.17 -0.26
CA HIS A 468 -3.27 -20.51 0.78
C HIS A 468 -4.21 -21.61 0.28
N ARG A 469 -4.24 -22.75 0.98
CA ARG A 469 -5.19 -23.85 0.65
C ARG A 469 -6.65 -23.40 0.80
N LYS A 470 -6.93 -22.53 1.77
CA LYS A 470 -8.26 -21.99 2.03
C LYS A 470 -8.13 -20.57 2.59
N MET A 471 -8.77 -19.63 1.93
CA MET A 471 -8.99 -18.29 2.48
C MET A 471 -10.17 -18.36 3.46
N THR A 472 -9.96 -17.90 4.68
CA THR A 472 -11.04 -17.74 5.68
C THR A 472 -11.36 -16.27 5.83
N GLN A 473 -12.58 -15.92 6.29
CA GLN A 473 -12.94 -14.52 6.55
C GLN A 473 -11.95 -13.87 7.52
N GLY A 474 -11.56 -14.54 8.60
CA GLY A 474 -10.58 -13.99 9.54
C GLY A 474 -9.20 -13.70 8.92
N LEU A 475 -8.73 -14.53 7.97
CA LEU A 475 -7.49 -14.25 7.25
C LEU A 475 -7.67 -13.07 6.29
N LEU A 476 -8.81 -12.96 5.64
CA LEU A 476 -9.17 -11.84 4.78
C LEU A 476 -9.24 -10.53 5.59
N ASP A 477 -9.86 -10.57 6.76
CA ASP A 477 -9.95 -9.44 7.69
C ASP A 477 -8.56 -9.00 8.17
N LEU A 478 -7.69 -9.95 8.51
CA LEU A 478 -6.31 -9.65 8.90
C LEU A 478 -5.55 -8.95 7.76
N LYS A 479 -5.71 -9.43 6.50
CA LYS A 479 -5.11 -8.80 5.32
C LYS A 479 -5.67 -7.40 5.05
N ARG A 480 -6.98 -7.23 5.19
CA ARG A 480 -7.66 -5.95 5.05
C ARG A 480 -7.20 -4.95 6.11
N LEU A 481 -7.10 -5.38 7.37
CA LEU A 481 -6.58 -4.56 8.47
C LEU A 481 -5.13 -4.12 8.18
N TYR A 482 -4.28 -5.08 7.81
CA TYR A 482 -2.89 -4.78 7.46
C TYR A 482 -2.80 -3.78 6.30
N TRP A 483 -3.55 -4.01 5.21
CA TRP A 483 -3.57 -3.13 4.04
C TRP A 483 -3.94 -1.69 4.41
N ASN A 484 -5.03 -1.52 5.15
CA ASN A 484 -5.57 -0.20 5.48
C ASN A 484 -4.70 0.57 6.49
N CYS A 485 -3.91 -0.13 7.29
CA CYS A 485 -3.03 0.46 8.31
C CYS A 485 -1.57 0.58 7.87
N HIS A 486 -1.21 0.06 6.68
CA HIS A 486 0.16 0.12 6.19
C HIS A 486 0.40 1.37 5.34
N ALA A 487 1.45 2.14 5.67
CA ALA A 487 1.81 3.33 4.90
C ALA A 487 2.38 2.96 3.53
N PHE A 488 1.95 3.63 2.49
CA PHE A 488 2.48 3.44 1.14
C PHE A 488 3.96 3.82 1.09
N ARG A 489 4.78 2.95 0.49
CA ARG A 489 6.23 3.16 0.39
C ARG A 489 6.64 4.07 -0.77
N THR A 490 5.83 4.10 -1.82
CA THR A 490 6.14 4.79 -3.09
C THR A 490 4.92 5.51 -3.66
N GLY A 491 5.13 6.30 -4.73
CA GLY A 491 4.09 6.99 -5.45
C GLY A 491 3.50 8.19 -4.72
N ARG A 492 2.40 8.74 -5.26
CA ARG A 492 1.75 9.95 -4.73
C ARG A 492 1.13 9.80 -3.34
N ARG A 493 0.96 8.56 -2.86
CA ARG A 493 0.41 8.22 -1.55
C ARG A 493 1.48 7.94 -0.50
N ARG A 494 2.76 8.07 -0.85
CA ARG A 494 3.89 7.74 0.01
C ARG A 494 3.78 8.36 1.40
N GLY A 495 4.06 7.57 2.41
CA GLY A 495 4.12 8.01 3.82
C GLY A 495 2.76 8.11 4.52
N THR A 496 1.65 7.82 3.82
CA THR A 496 0.29 7.83 4.41
C THR A 496 -0.36 6.45 4.29
N THR A 497 -1.22 6.12 5.23
CA THR A 497 -2.05 4.90 5.19
C THR A 497 -3.37 5.15 4.43
N PRO A 498 -4.04 4.10 3.93
CA PRO A 498 -5.39 4.24 3.38
C PRO A 498 -6.39 4.89 4.35
N TYR A 499 -6.37 4.52 5.63
CA TYR A 499 -7.28 5.12 6.63
C TYR A 499 -7.01 6.61 6.87
N GLU A 500 -5.75 7.02 7.00
CA GLU A 500 -5.39 8.45 7.12
C GLU A 500 -5.86 9.25 5.91
N ARG A 501 -5.67 8.72 4.70
CA ARG A 501 -6.12 9.37 3.47
C ARG A 501 -7.63 9.45 3.34
N LEU A 502 -8.36 8.47 3.84
CA LEU A 502 -9.82 8.50 3.90
C LEU A 502 -10.32 9.48 4.97
N GLY A 503 -9.43 9.95 5.84
CA GLY A 503 -9.77 10.86 6.94
C GLY A 503 -10.37 10.14 8.16
N VAL A 504 -10.07 8.84 8.33
CA VAL A 504 -10.34 8.16 9.61
C VAL A 504 -9.44 8.80 10.68
N PRO A 505 -9.96 9.15 11.86
CA PRO A 505 -9.17 9.77 12.92
C PRO A 505 -8.15 8.75 13.46
N TRP A 506 -6.93 8.84 12.92
CA TRP A 506 -5.87 7.89 13.23
C TRP A 506 -5.03 8.38 14.40
N PRO A 507 -4.87 7.60 15.49
CA PRO A 507 -4.02 7.99 16.60
C PRO A 507 -2.55 8.08 16.17
N THR A 508 -1.90 9.20 16.50
CA THR A 508 -0.50 9.44 16.13
C THR A 508 0.43 8.34 16.63
N GLY A 509 1.28 7.81 15.74
CA GLY A 509 2.27 6.79 16.05
C GLY A 509 1.72 5.37 16.24
N MET A 510 0.41 5.14 16.08
CA MET A 510 -0.17 3.81 16.20
C MET A 510 0.16 2.96 14.97
N ARG A 511 0.79 1.81 15.18
CA ARG A 511 1.06 0.82 14.15
C ARG A 511 -0.08 -0.19 14.08
N TRP A 512 -0.25 -0.86 12.94
CA TRP A 512 -1.27 -1.89 12.76
C TRP A 512 -1.19 -3.01 13.80
N TRP A 513 0.03 -3.36 14.27
CA TRP A 513 0.25 -4.38 15.29
C TRP A 513 -0.30 -3.95 16.65
N ASP A 514 -0.18 -2.65 16.97
CA ASP A 514 -0.67 -2.11 18.23
C ASP A 514 -2.21 -2.15 18.32
N LEU A 515 -2.90 -2.10 17.16
CA LEU A 515 -4.35 -2.33 17.09
C LEU A 515 -4.75 -3.72 17.54
N LEU A 516 -4.02 -4.74 17.12
CA LEU A 516 -4.32 -6.15 17.45
C LEU A 516 -4.16 -6.47 18.95
N LYS A 517 -3.59 -5.54 19.72
CA LYS A 517 -3.50 -5.62 21.20
C LYS A 517 -4.72 -4.99 21.89
N LEU A 518 -5.50 -4.18 21.18
CA LEU A 518 -6.66 -3.49 21.73
C LEU A 518 -7.92 -4.35 21.69
N THR A 519 -8.85 -4.04 22.61
CA THR A 519 -10.25 -4.46 22.45
C THR A 519 -10.99 -3.48 21.53
N PRO A 520 -12.15 -3.86 20.96
CA PRO A 520 -12.99 -2.94 20.18
C PRO A 520 -13.36 -1.66 20.96
N GLU A 521 -13.63 -1.77 22.26
CA GLU A 521 -13.98 -0.65 23.15
C GLU A 521 -12.80 0.32 23.31
N GLN A 522 -11.61 -0.20 23.59
CA GLN A 522 -10.38 0.59 23.69
C GLN A 522 -10.06 1.30 22.37
N LEU A 523 -10.31 0.65 21.24
CA LEU A 523 -10.14 1.26 19.93
C LEU A 523 -11.13 2.42 19.72
N ARG A 524 -12.43 2.24 20.03
CA ARG A 524 -13.42 3.33 19.94
C ARG A 524 -13.03 4.54 20.80
N GLU A 525 -12.57 4.32 22.02
CA GLU A 525 -12.12 5.39 22.90
C GLU A 525 -10.95 6.18 22.27
N LYS A 526 -9.95 5.48 21.75
CA LYS A 526 -8.79 6.12 21.10
C LYS A 526 -9.18 6.90 19.85
N LEU A 527 -10.07 6.37 19.00
CA LEU A 527 -10.55 7.05 17.81
C LEU A 527 -11.40 8.28 18.16
N SER A 528 -12.27 8.18 19.17
CA SER A 528 -13.07 9.33 19.63
C SER A 528 -12.22 10.44 20.21
N THR A 529 -11.15 10.10 20.93
CA THR A 529 -10.17 11.07 21.44
C THR A 529 -9.42 11.75 20.30
N ALA A 530 -8.97 11.00 19.29
CA ALA A 530 -8.32 11.53 18.11
C ALA A 530 -9.25 12.45 17.29
N THR A 531 -10.54 12.14 17.22
CA THR A 531 -11.57 12.98 16.56
C THR A 531 -11.73 14.34 17.25
N LYS A 532 -11.65 14.38 18.59
CA LYS A 532 -11.76 15.65 19.35
C LYS A 532 -10.51 16.52 19.26
N ALA A 533 -9.38 15.94 18.91
CA ALA A 533 -8.09 16.63 18.79
C ALA A 533 -7.81 17.16 17.36
N ALA A 534 -8.53 16.68 16.36
CA ALA A 534 -8.43 17.08 14.96
C ALA A 534 -9.45 18.19 14.61
#